data_626e92a5782fde245d8e0e8dfac173a9
#
_entry.id   626e92a5782fde245d8e0e8dfac173a9
#
_cell.length_a   1.000
_cell.length_b   1.000
_cell.length_c   1.000
_cell.angle_alpha   90.00
_cell.angle_beta   90.00
_cell.angle_gamma   90.00
#
_symmetry.space_group_name_H-M   'P 1'
#
loop_
_entity.id
_entity.type
_entity.pdbx_description
1 polymer ?
#
loop_
_entity_poly.entity_id
_entity_poly.type
_entity_poly.pdbx_seq_one_letter_code
_entity_poly.pdbx_strand_id
1 'polypeptide(L)'
;MYQDYKNVELVKPGGLELKDRLVGVQRVTKVTKGGRAFGFSAIVVVGDENGVVGQGLGKSKEVAEAISKAVEDAKKNLVRIPIKNGTLPHEQKGKYGGARVFLKPATPGTGVIAGGAVRAVLEAVGVQNVLSKSQGSSNPHNVVKATFDAMLQLRSPEMVAQQRGISLDKVFNG
;
A
#
# COMPACT_ATOMS: atom_id res chain seq x y z
N MET A 1 -5.50 -4.93 -11.61
CA MET A 1 -4.20 -4.44 -11.11
C MET A 1 -3.50 -5.49 -10.22
N TYR A 2 -4.24 -6.37 -9.54
CA TYR A 2 -3.69 -7.38 -8.60
C TYR A 2 -3.84 -8.82 -9.09
N GLN A 3 -4.21 -9.03 -10.36
CA GLN A 3 -4.48 -10.37 -10.95
C GLN A 3 -3.25 -11.26 -11.08
N ASP A 4 -2.05 -10.66 -11.03
CA ASP A 4 -0.78 -11.39 -11.18
C ASP A 4 -0.30 -12.04 -9.86
N TYR A 5 -0.95 -11.73 -8.74
CA TYR A 5 -0.57 -12.24 -7.42
C TYR A 5 -1.48 -13.40 -7.00
N LYS A 6 -0.91 -14.57 -6.79
CA LYS A 6 -1.65 -15.83 -6.53
C LYS A 6 -2.43 -15.89 -5.21
N ASN A 7 -2.12 -14.99 -4.26
CA ASN A 7 -2.62 -15.07 -2.88
C ASN A 7 -3.29 -13.77 -2.41
N VAL A 8 -3.85 -12.97 -3.31
CA VAL A 8 -4.47 -11.70 -2.94
C VAL A 8 -5.94 -11.90 -2.62
N GLU A 9 -6.31 -11.59 -1.38
CA GLU A 9 -7.69 -11.52 -0.94
C GLU A 9 -8.23 -10.10 -1.15
N LEU A 10 -9.13 -9.95 -2.13
CA LEU A 10 -9.85 -8.70 -2.35
C LEU A 10 -10.97 -8.57 -1.32
N VAL A 11 -11.04 -7.44 -0.65
CA VAL A 11 -12.00 -7.15 0.42
C VAL A 11 -13.02 -6.12 -0.06
N LYS A 12 -14.30 -6.34 0.26
CA LYS A 12 -15.36 -5.35 0.01
C LYS A 12 -15.40 -4.33 1.16
N PRO A 13 -15.67 -3.05 0.87
CA PRO A 13 -15.64 -1.98 1.88
C PRO A 13 -16.76 -2.03 2.93
N GLY A 14 -17.76 -2.92 2.77
CA GLY A 14 -18.92 -3.00 3.66
C GLY A 14 -18.56 -3.44 5.08
N GLY A 15 -18.89 -2.61 6.08
CA GLY A 15 -18.70 -2.92 7.50
C GLY A 15 -17.29 -2.62 8.06
N LEU A 16 -16.39 -2.01 7.27
CA LEU A 16 -15.06 -1.62 7.72
C LEU A 16 -15.00 -0.12 8.07
N GLU A 17 -14.39 0.21 9.19
CA GLU A 17 -14.00 1.58 9.52
C GLU A 17 -12.71 1.91 8.77
N LEU A 18 -12.85 2.62 7.67
CA LEU A 18 -11.74 2.97 6.81
C LEU A 18 -11.29 4.40 7.08
N LYS A 19 -10.00 4.56 7.38
CA LYS A 19 -9.33 5.86 7.50
C LYS A 19 -8.62 6.18 6.19
N ASP A 20 -8.76 7.42 5.71
CA ASP A 20 -8.09 7.90 4.52
C ASP A 20 -6.82 8.69 4.88
N ARG A 21 -5.77 8.49 4.10
CA ARG A 21 -4.50 9.21 4.23
C ARG A 21 -4.10 9.77 2.88
N LEU A 22 -4.04 11.09 2.81
CA LEU A 22 -3.57 11.79 1.62
C LEU A 22 -2.05 11.67 1.52
N VAL A 23 -1.56 11.04 0.45
CA VAL A 23 -0.13 10.91 0.18
C VAL A 23 0.41 12.14 -0.53
N GLY A 24 -0.34 12.68 -1.49
CA GLY A 24 0.06 13.89 -2.19
C GLY A 24 -0.98 14.37 -3.19
N VAL A 25 -0.92 15.67 -3.45
CA VAL A 25 -1.70 16.34 -4.51
C VAL A 25 -0.74 17.04 -5.44
N GLN A 26 -0.95 16.89 -6.73
CA GLN A 26 -0.16 17.57 -7.75
C GLN A 26 -1.07 18.32 -8.72
N ARG A 27 -0.69 19.57 -9.03
CA ARG A 27 -1.32 20.32 -10.10
C ARG A 27 -0.86 19.78 -11.44
N VAL A 28 -1.81 19.44 -12.30
CA VAL A 28 -1.56 18.91 -13.64
C VAL A 28 -2.16 19.84 -14.68
N THR A 29 -1.58 19.86 -15.86
CA THR A 29 -2.02 20.72 -16.96
C THR A 29 -2.27 19.90 -18.19
N LYS A 30 -3.43 20.09 -18.82
CA LYS A 30 -3.74 19.57 -20.17
C LYS A 30 -3.65 20.71 -21.16
N VAL A 31 -2.81 20.57 -22.16
CA VAL A 31 -2.67 21.53 -23.26
C VAL A 31 -3.67 21.18 -24.36
N THR A 32 -4.44 22.18 -24.78
CA THR A 32 -5.41 22.11 -25.89
C THR A 32 -5.10 23.19 -26.92
N LYS A 33 -5.73 23.15 -28.10
CA LYS A 33 -5.58 24.19 -29.14
C LYS A 33 -5.94 25.60 -28.66
N GLY A 34 -6.82 25.70 -27.63
CA GLY A 34 -7.27 26.98 -27.06
C GLY A 34 -6.49 27.44 -25.83
N GLY A 35 -5.47 26.70 -25.38
CA GLY A 35 -4.66 27.06 -24.22
C GLY A 35 -4.42 25.91 -23.24
N ARG A 36 -4.18 26.25 -21.96
CA ARG A 36 -3.86 25.30 -20.89
C ARG A 36 -5.06 25.16 -19.94
N ALA A 37 -5.56 23.94 -19.80
CA ALA A 37 -6.55 23.59 -18.79
C ALA A 37 -5.85 22.99 -17.57
N PHE A 38 -6.08 23.56 -16.39
CA PHE A 38 -5.49 23.11 -15.14
C PHE A 38 -6.42 22.14 -14.43
N GLY A 39 -5.82 21.25 -13.65
CA GLY A 39 -6.50 20.30 -12.79
C GLY A 39 -5.57 19.83 -11.67
N PHE A 40 -6.10 18.97 -10.82
CA PHE A 40 -5.37 18.37 -9.71
C PHE A 40 -5.45 16.85 -9.80
N SER A 41 -4.36 16.21 -9.40
CA SER A 41 -4.26 14.75 -9.25
C SER A 41 -3.92 14.46 -7.79
N ALA A 42 -4.80 13.74 -7.10
CA ALA A 42 -4.60 13.31 -5.72
C ALA A 42 -4.32 11.80 -5.68
N ILE A 43 -3.37 11.38 -4.83
CA ILE A 43 -3.18 9.99 -4.48
C ILE A 43 -3.50 9.81 -3.00
N VAL A 44 -4.39 8.85 -2.72
CA VAL A 44 -4.89 8.54 -1.39
C VAL A 44 -4.69 7.06 -1.11
N VAL A 45 -4.39 6.76 0.13
CA VAL A 45 -4.38 5.41 0.69
C VAL A 45 -5.48 5.32 1.73
N VAL A 46 -6.25 4.24 1.70
CA VAL A 46 -7.33 3.97 2.62
C VAL A 46 -7.06 2.65 3.32
N GLY A 47 -7.25 2.58 4.64
CA GLY A 47 -7.04 1.34 5.39
C GLY A 47 -7.81 1.31 6.71
N ASP A 48 -7.92 0.13 7.29
CA ASP A 48 -8.60 -0.14 8.56
C ASP A 48 -7.65 -0.27 9.75
N GLU A 49 -6.33 -0.10 9.52
CA GLU A 49 -5.27 -0.32 10.51
C GLU A 49 -5.24 -1.76 11.08
N ASN A 50 -5.93 -2.72 10.43
CA ASN A 50 -6.03 -4.13 10.80
C ASN A 50 -5.69 -5.08 9.65
N GLY A 51 -4.86 -4.64 8.71
CA GLY A 51 -4.38 -5.44 7.61
C GLY A 51 -5.09 -5.21 6.28
N VAL A 52 -6.15 -4.39 6.24
CA VAL A 52 -6.83 -4.07 4.97
C VAL A 52 -6.39 -2.70 4.49
N VAL A 53 -5.99 -2.61 3.24
CA VAL A 53 -5.53 -1.36 2.64
C VAL A 53 -5.85 -1.28 1.15
N GLY A 54 -6.11 -0.09 0.66
CA GLY A 54 -6.30 0.19 -0.74
C GLY A 54 -5.64 1.50 -1.15
N GLN A 55 -5.33 1.61 -2.43
CA GLN A 55 -4.81 2.85 -3.01
C GLN A 55 -5.73 3.33 -4.12
N GLY A 56 -5.87 4.64 -4.23
CA GLY A 56 -6.68 5.25 -5.28
C GLY A 56 -6.07 6.53 -5.83
N LEU A 57 -6.42 6.81 -7.08
CA LEU A 57 -6.02 7.99 -7.80
C LEU A 57 -7.26 8.75 -8.27
N GLY A 58 -7.37 10.01 -7.86
CA GLY A 58 -8.42 10.90 -8.30
C GLY A 58 -7.89 12.09 -9.09
N LYS A 59 -8.64 12.52 -10.10
CA LYS A 59 -8.33 13.73 -10.86
C LYS A 59 -9.58 14.60 -11.00
N SER A 60 -9.45 15.89 -10.71
CA SER A 60 -10.52 16.87 -10.89
C SER A 60 -9.96 18.27 -11.13
N LYS A 61 -10.84 19.22 -11.44
CA LYS A 61 -10.51 20.65 -11.49
C LYS A 61 -10.32 21.23 -10.09
N GLU A 62 -10.98 20.67 -9.08
CA GLU A 62 -10.90 21.05 -7.68
C GLU A 62 -10.18 19.99 -6.85
N VAL A 63 -9.44 20.43 -5.82
CA VAL A 63 -8.65 19.54 -4.95
C VAL A 63 -9.56 18.60 -4.16
N ALA A 64 -10.64 19.14 -3.56
CA ALA A 64 -11.57 18.36 -2.75
C ALA A 64 -12.23 17.23 -3.54
N GLU A 65 -12.69 17.51 -4.76
CA GLU A 65 -13.23 16.48 -5.66
C GLU A 65 -12.17 15.45 -6.08
N ALA A 66 -10.93 15.87 -6.32
CA ALA A 66 -9.86 14.95 -6.67
C ALA A 66 -9.60 13.96 -5.52
N ILE A 67 -9.62 14.44 -4.26
CA ILE A 67 -9.46 13.60 -3.07
C ILE A 67 -10.65 12.64 -2.93
N SER A 68 -11.89 13.13 -3.02
CA SER A 68 -13.08 12.26 -2.91
C SER A 68 -13.08 11.15 -3.94
N LYS A 69 -12.76 11.47 -5.20
CA LYS A 69 -12.62 10.47 -6.28
C LYS A 69 -11.50 9.47 -6.00
N ALA A 70 -10.38 9.92 -5.41
CA ALA A 70 -9.28 9.04 -5.04
C ALA A 70 -9.68 8.08 -3.90
N VAL A 71 -10.43 8.54 -2.91
CA VAL A 71 -10.98 7.69 -1.83
C VAL A 71 -11.93 6.63 -2.38
N GLU A 72 -12.84 7.01 -3.29
CA GLU A 72 -13.75 6.06 -3.93
C GLU A 72 -12.99 4.99 -4.74
N ASP A 73 -11.97 5.39 -5.48
CA ASP A 73 -11.12 4.48 -6.24
C ASP A 73 -10.33 3.54 -5.31
N ALA A 74 -9.79 4.06 -4.19
CA ALA A 74 -9.09 3.26 -3.19
C ALA A 74 -10.00 2.20 -2.55
N LYS A 75 -11.26 2.55 -2.25
CA LYS A 75 -12.26 1.61 -1.70
C LYS A 75 -12.62 0.46 -2.64
N LYS A 76 -12.43 0.62 -3.95
CA LYS A 76 -12.63 -0.46 -4.94
C LYS A 76 -11.47 -1.46 -4.98
N ASN A 77 -10.31 -1.03 -4.50
CA ASN A 77 -9.03 -1.77 -4.61
C ASN A 77 -8.49 -2.19 -3.24
N LEU A 78 -9.37 -2.57 -2.31
CA LEU A 78 -8.97 -3.03 -0.98
C LEU A 78 -8.40 -4.45 -1.04
N VAL A 79 -7.26 -4.65 -0.40
CA VAL A 79 -6.57 -5.93 -0.29
C VAL A 79 -6.20 -6.20 1.16
N ARG A 80 -6.19 -7.49 1.54
CA ARG A 80 -5.74 -7.94 2.86
C ARG A 80 -4.26 -8.28 2.83
N ILE A 81 -3.51 -7.74 3.77
CA ILE A 81 -2.07 -7.93 3.94
C ILE A 81 -1.82 -8.68 5.25
N PRO A 82 -0.98 -9.74 5.26
CA PRO A 82 -0.66 -10.45 6.48
C PRO A 82 0.24 -9.60 7.39
N ILE A 83 -0.24 -9.32 8.61
CA ILE A 83 0.52 -8.67 9.68
C ILE A 83 0.70 -9.69 10.81
N LYS A 84 1.88 -9.72 11.42
CA LYS A 84 2.17 -10.55 12.58
C LYS A 84 2.76 -9.69 13.71
N ASN A 85 2.10 -9.68 14.87
CA ASN A 85 2.56 -8.96 16.07
C ASN A 85 2.93 -7.48 15.81
N GLY A 86 2.13 -6.77 15.01
CA GLY A 86 2.36 -5.37 14.67
C GLY A 86 3.54 -5.12 13.71
N THR A 87 4.10 -6.18 13.10
CA THR A 87 5.18 -6.10 12.11
C THR A 87 4.89 -6.99 10.89
N LEU A 88 5.80 -6.99 9.93
CA LEU A 88 5.71 -7.83 8.74
C LEU A 88 6.20 -9.26 9.03
N PRO A 89 5.67 -10.29 8.36
CA PRO A 89 6.10 -11.68 8.56
C PRO A 89 7.54 -11.95 8.11
N HIS A 90 8.01 -11.29 7.09
CA HIS A 90 9.38 -11.40 6.57
C HIS A 90 9.77 -10.14 5.78
N GLU A 91 11.05 -10.04 5.43
CA GLU A 91 11.54 -8.98 4.55
C GLU A 91 11.08 -9.20 3.10
N GLN A 92 10.79 -8.11 2.42
CA GLN A 92 10.36 -8.16 1.03
C GLN A 92 10.79 -6.90 0.26
N LYS A 93 11.06 -7.09 -1.02
CA LYS A 93 11.31 -6.01 -1.98
C LYS A 93 10.15 -5.92 -2.95
N GLY A 94 9.71 -4.69 -3.22
CA GLY A 94 8.73 -4.41 -4.25
C GLY A 94 9.27 -3.43 -5.29
N LYS A 95 8.77 -3.54 -6.52
CA LYS A 95 9.18 -2.69 -7.64
C LYS A 95 7.97 -2.27 -8.45
N TYR A 96 7.92 -0.99 -8.76
CA TYR A 96 6.95 -0.47 -9.73
C TYR A 96 7.57 0.68 -10.53
N GLY A 97 7.59 0.53 -11.86
CA GLY A 97 8.28 1.48 -12.72
C GLY A 97 9.75 1.65 -12.32
N GLY A 98 10.15 2.90 -12.06
CA GLY A 98 11.51 3.21 -11.57
C GLY A 98 11.65 3.19 -10.04
N ALA A 99 10.58 2.99 -9.27
CA ALA A 99 10.65 2.92 -7.82
C ALA A 99 10.90 1.50 -7.33
N ARG A 100 11.71 1.38 -6.28
CA ARG A 100 11.97 0.14 -5.55
C ARG A 100 11.80 0.42 -4.06
N VAL A 101 11.09 -0.43 -3.37
CA VAL A 101 10.86 -0.33 -1.92
C VAL A 101 11.34 -1.60 -1.26
N PHE A 102 12.13 -1.46 -0.21
CA PHE A 102 12.56 -2.54 0.65
C PHE A 102 11.84 -2.41 1.98
N LEU A 103 11.21 -3.47 2.43
CA LEU A 103 10.53 -3.59 3.72
C LEU A 103 11.20 -4.69 4.54
N LYS A 104 11.46 -4.42 5.82
CA LYS A 104 12.05 -5.36 6.75
C LYS A 104 11.30 -5.30 8.08
N PRO A 105 10.91 -6.45 8.67
CA PRO A 105 10.30 -6.48 9.99
C PRO A 105 11.27 -5.93 11.04
N ALA A 106 10.72 -5.35 12.10
CA ALA A 106 11.49 -4.79 13.19
C ALA A 106 10.92 -5.20 14.55
N THR A 107 11.75 -5.12 15.57
CA THR A 107 11.36 -5.43 16.96
C THR A 107 10.37 -4.39 17.50
N PRO A 108 9.50 -4.78 18.45
CA PRO A 108 8.60 -3.85 19.12
C PRO A 108 9.37 -2.65 19.73
N GLY A 109 8.81 -1.45 19.56
CA GLY A 109 9.42 -0.20 19.99
C GLY A 109 10.26 0.53 18.93
N THR A 110 10.52 -0.09 17.76
CA THR A 110 11.25 0.55 16.66
C THR A 110 10.40 1.64 15.99
N GLY A 111 9.07 1.44 15.92
CA GLY A 111 8.18 2.32 15.18
C GLY A 111 8.27 2.14 13.66
N VAL A 112 7.56 3.01 12.94
CA VAL A 112 7.55 2.99 11.46
C VAL A 112 8.67 3.87 10.93
N ILE A 113 9.76 3.26 10.49
CA ILE A 113 10.89 3.96 9.86
C ILE A 113 10.73 3.90 8.35
N ALA A 114 10.12 4.94 7.79
CA ALA A 114 9.72 4.99 6.39
C ALA A 114 9.70 6.42 5.84
N GLY A 115 9.91 6.56 4.53
CA GLY A 115 9.63 7.81 3.80
C GLY A 115 8.13 8.09 3.74
N GLY A 116 7.72 9.34 3.57
CA GLY A 116 6.33 9.79 3.72
C GLY A 116 5.29 8.93 2.95
N ALA A 117 5.53 8.63 1.68
CA ALA A 117 4.63 7.82 0.87
C ALA A 117 4.53 6.36 1.35
N VAL A 118 5.66 5.76 1.72
CA VAL A 118 5.72 4.39 2.27
C VAL A 118 5.06 4.36 3.65
N ARG A 119 5.35 5.35 4.50
CA ARG A 119 4.79 5.49 5.84
C ARG A 119 3.26 5.55 5.80
N ALA A 120 2.69 6.37 4.91
CA ALA A 120 1.24 6.48 4.77
C ALA A 120 0.57 5.12 4.48
N VAL A 121 1.20 4.30 3.65
CA VAL A 121 0.71 2.95 3.34
C VAL A 121 0.83 2.01 4.55
N LEU A 122 2.00 1.96 5.19
CA LEU A 122 2.27 1.05 6.31
C LEU A 122 1.41 1.37 7.54
N GLU A 123 1.20 2.65 7.84
CA GLU A 123 0.31 3.08 8.92
C GLU A 123 -1.16 2.79 8.59
N ALA A 124 -1.60 2.95 7.33
CA ALA A 124 -2.96 2.59 6.91
C ALA A 124 -3.23 1.08 7.02
N VAL A 125 -2.22 0.25 6.82
CA VAL A 125 -2.27 -1.21 7.05
C VAL A 125 -2.33 -1.56 8.53
N GLY A 126 -1.78 -0.72 9.41
CA GLY A 126 -1.69 -0.97 10.86
C GLY A 126 -0.36 -1.58 11.31
N VAL A 127 0.68 -1.48 10.49
CA VAL A 127 2.04 -1.90 10.88
C VAL A 127 2.62 -0.88 11.86
N GLN A 128 3.10 -1.34 13.00
CA GLN A 128 3.65 -0.50 14.06
C GLN A 128 5.18 -0.47 14.08
N ASN A 129 5.83 -1.57 13.67
CA ASN A 129 7.29 -1.72 13.73
C ASN A 129 7.83 -2.24 12.41
N VAL A 130 8.54 -1.40 11.67
CA VAL A 130 9.06 -1.73 10.35
C VAL A 130 10.23 -0.81 9.97
N LEU A 131 11.21 -1.40 9.31
CA LEU A 131 12.29 -0.66 8.64
C LEU A 131 12.01 -0.67 7.15
N SER A 132 12.12 0.47 6.51
CA SER A 132 11.94 0.57 5.07
C SER A 132 12.92 1.53 4.41
N LYS A 133 13.18 1.30 3.13
CA LYS A 133 13.96 2.22 2.31
C LYS A 133 13.38 2.26 0.90
N SER A 134 13.09 3.47 0.45
CA SER A 134 12.74 3.74 -0.94
C SER A 134 14.01 4.05 -1.74
N GLN A 135 14.14 3.48 -2.92
CA GLN A 135 15.26 3.62 -3.84
C GLN A 135 14.75 3.90 -5.25
N GLY A 136 15.54 4.58 -6.06
CA GLY A 136 15.18 4.92 -7.43
C GLY A 136 14.23 6.12 -7.48
N SER A 137 13.09 5.98 -8.13
CA SER A 137 12.14 7.08 -8.32
C SER A 137 11.54 7.56 -7.01
N SER A 138 11.52 8.88 -6.81
CA SER A 138 10.84 9.55 -5.68
C SER A 138 9.39 9.93 -5.98
N ASN A 139 8.87 9.60 -7.16
CA ASN A 139 7.48 9.89 -7.52
C ASN A 139 6.52 9.14 -6.57
N PRO A 140 5.66 9.85 -5.81
CA PRO A 140 4.75 9.24 -4.84
C PRO A 140 3.87 8.14 -5.43
N HIS A 141 3.39 8.29 -6.65
CA HIS A 141 2.59 7.28 -7.33
C HIS A 141 3.34 5.95 -7.53
N ASN A 142 4.60 6.03 -7.94
CA ASN A 142 5.43 4.85 -8.14
C ASN A 142 5.83 4.22 -6.81
N VAL A 143 6.17 5.04 -5.81
CA VAL A 143 6.56 4.56 -4.48
C VAL A 143 5.41 3.85 -3.78
N VAL A 144 4.19 4.41 -3.80
CA VAL A 144 3.00 3.76 -3.23
C VAL A 144 2.76 2.41 -3.90
N LYS A 145 2.76 2.36 -5.23
CA LYS A 145 2.56 1.11 -5.98
C LYS A 145 3.66 0.08 -5.73
N ALA A 146 4.92 0.50 -5.62
CA ALA A 146 6.02 -0.40 -5.25
C ALA A 146 5.89 -0.94 -3.82
N THR A 147 5.34 -0.13 -2.89
CA THR A 147 5.05 -0.58 -1.53
C THR A 147 3.93 -1.63 -1.53
N PHE A 148 2.87 -1.40 -2.30
CA PHE A 148 1.82 -2.41 -2.49
C PHE A 148 2.35 -3.68 -3.12
N ASP A 149 3.21 -3.60 -4.14
CA ASP A 149 3.87 -4.76 -4.74
C ASP A 149 4.67 -5.57 -3.71
N ALA A 150 5.45 -4.91 -2.84
CA ALA A 150 6.16 -5.58 -1.75
C ALA A 150 5.20 -6.28 -0.79
N MET A 151 4.12 -5.62 -0.36
CA MET A 151 3.16 -6.16 0.61
C MET A 151 2.34 -7.33 0.05
N LEU A 152 1.96 -7.28 -1.22
CA LEU A 152 1.22 -8.35 -1.88
C LEU A 152 2.02 -9.64 -2.07
N GLN A 153 3.34 -9.55 -2.03
CA GLN A 153 4.26 -10.70 -2.08
C GLN A 153 4.53 -11.31 -0.70
N LEU A 154 4.04 -10.68 0.39
CA LEU A 154 4.19 -11.23 1.74
C LEU A 154 3.41 -12.54 1.89
N ARG A 155 4.00 -13.50 2.61
CA ARG A 155 3.40 -14.79 2.91
C ARG A 155 3.25 -14.95 4.40
N SER A 156 2.05 -15.29 4.86
CA SER A 156 1.86 -15.66 6.26
C SER A 156 2.44 -17.05 6.53
N PRO A 157 2.82 -17.35 7.78
CA PRO A 157 3.28 -18.69 8.14
C PRO A 157 2.25 -19.79 7.83
N GLU A 158 0.95 -19.47 7.99
CA GLU A 158 -0.15 -20.39 7.68
C GLU A 158 -0.18 -20.71 6.18
N MET A 159 -0.02 -19.71 5.32
CA MET A 159 0.05 -19.91 3.87
C MET A 159 1.24 -20.80 3.49
N VAL A 160 2.39 -20.61 4.15
CA VAL A 160 3.58 -21.44 3.90
C VAL A 160 3.34 -22.88 4.36
N ALA A 161 2.74 -23.06 5.54
CA ALA A 161 2.38 -24.38 6.07
C ALA A 161 1.45 -25.13 5.10
N GLN A 162 0.41 -24.46 4.64
CA GLN A 162 -0.55 -25.03 3.69
C GLN A 162 0.10 -25.38 2.35
N GLN A 163 0.93 -24.48 1.80
CA GLN A 163 1.63 -24.72 0.52
C GLN A 163 2.62 -25.90 0.57
N ARG A 164 3.26 -26.10 1.74
CA ARG A 164 4.23 -27.19 1.95
C ARG A 164 3.59 -28.47 2.48
N GLY A 165 2.33 -28.46 2.93
CA GLY A 165 1.66 -29.59 3.56
C GLY A 165 2.27 -30.00 4.89
N ILE A 166 2.80 -29.05 5.68
CA ILE A 166 3.45 -29.27 6.97
C ILE A 166 2.73 -28.51 8.08
N SER A 167 2.98 -28.91 9.35
CA SER A 167 2.44 -28.19 10.50
C SER A 167 3.10 -26.81 10.67
N LEU A 168 2.40 -25.89 11.35
CA LEU A 168 2.94 -24.57 11.69
C LEU A 168 4.24 -24.65 12.51
N ASP A 169 4.32 -25.61 13.45
CA ASP A 169 5.53 -25.84 14.26
C ASP A 169 6.75 -26.16 13.39
N LYS A 170 6.57 -26.95 12.33
CA LYS A 170 7.64 -27.23 11.37
C LYS A 170 8.02 -26.04 10.48
N VAL A 171 7.15 -25.05 10.32
CA VAL A 171 7.50 -23.82 9.60
C VAL A 171 8.47 -22.96 10.42
N PHE A 172 8.35 -22.97 11.75
CA PHE A 172 9.18 -22.16 12.65
C PHE A 172 10.44 -22.87 13.14
N ASN A 173 10.37 -24.18 13.36
CA ASN A 173 11.43 -24.94 14.03
C ASN A 173 12.18 -25.90 13.08
N GLY A 174 11.76 -26.06 11.84
CA GLY A 174 12.36 -26.93 10.85
C GLY A 174 11.81 -28.36 10.86
#